data_242c89229f3db0f958da3cbcc2ad8ccd
#
_entry.id   242c89229f3db0f958da3cbcc2ad8ccd
#
_cell.length_a   1.000
_cell.length_b   1.000
_cell.length_c   1.000
_cell.angle_alpha   90.00
_cell.angle_beta   90.00
_cell.angle_gamma   90.00
#
_symmetry.space_group_name_H-M   'P 1'
#
loop_
_entity.id
_entity.type
_entity.pdbx_description
1 polymer ?
#
loop_
_entity_poly.entity_id
_entity_poly.type
_entity_poly.pdbx_seq_one_letter_code
_entity_poly.pdbx_strand_id
1 'polypeptide(L)'
;MERKEKDKKLLVKKYNFLIGVPRSGNTVISSILNQNKKLALTSNSPLSGLLYELDLLKRNTDNIGDIINNFPDIGSYSNIIRNIFVNYYSDWEQEYIFDRGVWGTPCHLELLNRYFDFDFKFLILRRKLVDVFASWMKWCEENPNNFINKHTNFGDVDTWINTEEDSEMS
;
A
#
# COMPACT_ATOMS: atom_id res chain seq x y z
N MET A 1 -3.24 1.29 44.43
CA MET A 1 -2.47 1.64 43.23
C MET A 1 -3.48 2.04 42.16
N GLU A 2 -3.93 3.29 42.19
CA GLU A 2 -4.97 3.83 41.33
C GLU A 2 -4.41 4.01 39.92
N ARG A 3 -4.94 3.26 38.96
CA ARG A 3 -4.75 3.54 37.54
C ARG A 3 -5.45 4.86 37.24
N LYS A 4 -4.69 5.92 37.05
CA LYS A 4 -5.18 7.14 36.41
C LYS A 4 -5.60 6.76 34.99
N GLU A 5 -6.87 6.50 34.82
CA GLU A 5 -7.53 6.48 33.51
C GLU A 5 -7.41 7.91 32.96
N LYS A 6 -6.37 8.16 32.19
CA LYS A 6 -6.30 9.37 31.39
C LYS A 6 -7.44 9.27 30.38
N ASP A 7 -8.41 10.16 30.51
CA ASP A 7 -9.37 10.46 29.45
C ASP A 7 -8.60 10.72 28.14
N LYS A 8 -8.33 9.64 27.39
CA LYS A 8 -7.78 9.71 26.05
C LYS A 8 -8.92 10.24 25.19
N LYS A 9 -9.03 11.57 25.07
CA LYS A 9 -9.91 12.21 24.08
C LYS A 9 -9.70 11.45 22.78
N LEU A 10 -10.71 10.72 22.32
CA LEU A 10 -10.62 9.94 21.09
C LEU A 10 -10.25 10.90 19.98
N LEU A 11 -9.01 10.88 19.57
CA LEU A 11 -8.53 11.74 18.49
C LEU A 11 -9.13 11.17 17.20
N VAL A 12 -9.99 11.95 16.56
CA VAL A 12 -10.56 11.59 15.27
C VAL A 12 -9.42 11.60 14.25
N LYS A 13 -8.97 10.42 13.85
CA LYS A 13 -7.88 10.27 12.88
C LYS A 13 -8.37 10.56 11.47
N LYS A 14 -7.53 11.22 10.71
CA LYS A 14 -7.75 11.49 9.29
C LYS A 14 -6.78 10.65 8.47
N TYR A 15 -7.33 9.72 7.72
CA TYR A 15 -6.55 8.82 6.89
C TYR A 15 -6.34 9.40 5.51
N ASN A 16 -5.12 9.31 5.02
CA ASN A 16 -4.70 9.81 3.72
C ASN A 16 -3.70 8.83 3.10
N PHE A 17 -3.37 9.00 1.84
CA PHE A 17 -2.49 8.10 1.13
C PHE A 17 -1.32 8.83 0.47
N LEU A 18 -0.13 8.27 0.60
CA LEU A 18 1.04 8.67 -0.16
C LEU A 18 1.22 7.70 -1.34
N ILE A 19 1.08 8.23 -2.54
CA ILE A 19 1.20 7.50 -3.79
C ILE A 19 2.41 7.98 -4.56
N GLY A 20 3.20 7.05 -5.03
CA GLY A 20 4.33 7.34 -5.90
C GLY A 20 4.97 6.04 -6.35
N VAL A 21 5.46 6.03 -7.59
CA VAL A 21 6.23 4.88 -8.06
C VAL A 21 7.47 4.68 -7.18
N PRO A 22 7.95 3.45 -7.00
CA PRO A 22 9.21 3.23 -6.30
C PRO A 22 10.31 4.12 -6.88
N ARG A 23 11.24 4.57 -6.05
CA ARG A 23 12.34 5.50 -6.42
C ARG A 23 11.92 6.92 -6.80
N SER A 24 10.66 7.30 -6.59
CA SER A 24 10.21 8.69 -6.82
C SER A 24 10.53 9.67 -5.67
N GLY A 25 11.14 9.20 -4.58
CA GLY A 25 11.47 10.04 -3.40
C GLY A 25 10.51 9.87 -2.23
N ASN A 26 9.66 8.83 -2.27
CA ASN A 26 8.68 8.55 -1.19
C ASN A 26 9.30 8.57 0.20
N THR A 27 10.46 7.94 0.40
CA THR A 27 11.14 7.87 1.70
C THR A 27 11.58 9.26 2.18
N VAL A 28 12.12 10.09 1.29
CA VAL A 28 12.57 11.45 1.61
C VAL A 28 11.39 12.30 2.05
N ILE A 29 10.30 12.28 1.30
CA ILE A 29 9.08 13.04 1.65
C ILE A 29 8.49 12.54 2.96
N SER A 30 8.45 11.21 3.18
CA SER A 30 7.99 10.64 4.45
C SER A 30 8.82 11.16 5.62
N SER A 31 10.15 11.18 5.49
CA SER A 31 11.05 11.68 6.53
C SER A 31 10.85 13.17 6.82
N ILE A 32 10.63 13.98 5.80
CA ILE A 32 10.36 15.42 5.95
C ILE A 32 9.03 15.64 6.66
N LEU A 33 7.97 14.99 6.21
CA LEU A 33 6.63 15.18 6.75
C LEU A 33 6.49 14.63 8.18
N ASN A 34 7.20 13.54 8.52
CA ASN A 34 7.22 12.99 9.87
C ASN A 34 7.91 13.90 10.91
N GLN A 35 8.56 14.99 10.50
CA GLN A 35 9.04 16.01 11.43
C GLN A 35 7.88 16.80 12.06
N ASN A 36 6.72 16.81 11.45
CA ASN A 36 5.52 17.41 12.03
C ASN A 36 4.86 16.40 12.98
N LYS A 37 4.78 16.72 14.26
CA LYS A 37 4.22 15.85 15.32
C LYS A 37 2.74 15.47 15.11
N LYS A 38 2.01 16.19 14.26
CA LYS A 38 0.61 15.87 13.92
C LYS A 38 0.48 14.87 12.78
N LEU A 39 1.55 14.62 12.03
CA LEU A 39 1.56 13.76 10.86
C LEU A 39 2.28 12.46 11.18
N ALA A 40 1.79 11.36 10.64
CA ALA A 40 2.52 10.11 10.57
C ALA A 40 2.43 9.55 9.14
N LEU A 41 3.58 9.30 8.55
CA LEU A 41 3.70 8.64 7.26
C LEU A 41 4.37 7.28 7.45
N THR A 42 3.73 6.24 6.94
CA THR A 42 4.32 4.90 6.96
C THR A 42 5.49 4.82 6.00
N SER A 43 6.51 4.06 6.36
CA SER A 43 7.62 3.78 5.45
C SER A 43 7.18 2.88 4.28
N ASN A 44 6.41 1.88 4.59
CA ASN A 44 5.69 0.99 3.68
C ASN A 44 4.64 0.23 4.51
N SER A 45 3.41 0.15 4.02
CA SER A 45 2.32 -0.51 4.72
C SER A 45 1.88 -1.78 3.98
N PRO A 46 1.62 -2.89 4.68
CA PRO A 46 1.06 -4.08 4.08
C PRO A 46 -0.46 -3.97 3.82
N LEU A 47 -1.11 -2.90 4.31
CA LEU A 47 -2.57 -2.81 4.32
C LEU A 47 -3.19 -2.87 2.94
N SER A 48 -2.59 -2.21 1.94
CA SER A 48 -3.12 -2.26 0.57
C SER A 48 -3.20 -3.68 0.04
N GLY A 49 -2.14 -4.48 0.21
CA GLY A 49 -2.12 -5.89 -0.18
C GLY A 49 -3.10 -6.72 0.64
N LEU A 50 -3.07 -6.59 1.97
CA LEU A 50 -3.94 -7.35 2.86
C LEU A 50 -5.43 -7.12 2.57
N LEU A 51 -5.84 -5.88 2.40
CA LEU A 51 -7.24 -5.56 2.11
C LEU A 51 -7.65 -6.01 0.71
N TYR A 52 -6.73 -5.96 -0.24
CA TYR A 52 -6.98 -6.47 -1.58
C TYR A 52 -7.19 -7.99 -1.59
N GLU A 53 -6.36 -8.74 -0.88
CA GLU A 53 -6.53 -10.20 -0.74
C GLU A 53 -7.86 -10.57 -0.07
N LEU A 54 -8.26 -9.82 0.95
CA LEU A 54 -9.57 -10.02 1.59
C LEU A 54 -10.73 -9.72 0.64
N ASP A 55 -10.63 -8.67 -0.19
CA ASP A 55 -11.66 -8.39 -1.21
C ASP A 55 -11.70 -9.48 -2.28
N LEU A 56 -10.54 -10.04 -2.66
CA LEU A 56 -10.46 -11.17 -3.59
C LEU A 56 -11.14 -12.42 -3.04
N LEU A 57 -10.99 -12.74 -1.75
CA LEU A 57 -11.67 -13.88 -1.13
C LEU A 57 -13.19 -13.81 -1.30
N LYS A 58 -13.77 -12.60 -1.25
CA LYS A 58 -15.20 -12.41 -1.48
C LYS A 58 -15.61 -12.64 -2.94
N ARG A 59 -14.69 -12.36 -3.88
CA ARG A 59 -14.96 -12.47 -5.33
C ARG A 59 -14.72 -13.88 -5.86
N ASN A 60 -13.90 -14.67 -5.16
CA ASN A 60 -13.57 -16.02 -5.56
C ASN A 60 -14.79 -16.93 -5.33
N THR A 61 -15.01 -17.83 -6.27
CA THR A 61 -16.05 -18.88 -6.20
C THR A 61 -15.61 -20.09 -5.36
N ASP A 62 -14.50 -19.95 -4.63
CA ASP A 62 -14.06 -20.97 -3.69
C ASP A 62 -14.97 -20.99 -2.45
N ASN A 63 -14.87 -22.03 -1.66
CA ASN A 63 -15.72 -22.29 -0.49
C ASN A 63 -15.95 -21.05 0.41
N ILE A 64 -14.91 -20.23 0.64
CA ILE A 64 -15.03 -19.02 1.45
C ILE A 64 -15.86 -17.94 0.73
N GLY A 65 -15.63 -17.74 -0.57
CA GLY A 65 -16.38 -16.79 -1.38
C GLY A 65 -17.86 -17.15 -1.46
N ASP A 66 -18.16 -18.44 -1.65
CA ASP A 66 -19.53 -18.96 -1.66
C ASP A 66 -20.23 -18.75 -0.31
N ILE A 67 -19.56 -19.03 0.80
CA ILE A 67 -20.09 -18.80 2.13
C ILE A 67 -20.40 -17.30 2.32
N ILE A 68 -19.48 -16.40 2.01
CA ILE A 68 -19.66 -14.95 2.18
C ILE A 68 -20.82 -14.45 1.32
N ASN A 69 -20.97 -14.95 0.08
CA ASN A 69 -21.96 -14.45 -0.87
C ASN A 69 -23.37 -15.04 -0.63
N ASN A 70 -23.47 -16.24 -0.07
CA ASN A 70 -24.74 -16.93 0.13
C ASN A 70 -25.36 -16.72 1.52
N PHE A 71 -24.63 -16.18 2.49
CA PHE A 71 -25.14 -15.93 3.84
C PHE A 71 -25.48 -14.45 4.06
N PRO A 72 -26.50 -14.14 4.87
CA PRO A 72 -26.96 -12.76 5.12
C PRO A 72 -25.94 -11.87 5.85
N ASP A 73 -24.80 -12.39 6.21
CA ASP A 73 -23.73 -11.72 6.98
C ASP A 73 -22.73 -10.93 6.14
N ILE A 74 -23.06 -10.63 4.89
CA ILE A 74 -22.15 -9.90 3.98
C ILE A 74 -21.74 -8.53 4.54
N GLY A 75 -22.58 -7.91 5.37
CA GLY A 75 -22.27 -6.69 6.10
C GLY A 75 -21.15 -6.88 7.14
N SER A 76 -21.15 -8.02 7.83
CA SER A 76 -20.11 -8.37 8.81
C SER A 76 -18.75 -8.54 8.16
N TYR A 77 -18.68 -9.14 6.98
CA TYR A 77 -17.42 -9.24 6.23
C TYR A 77 -16.88 -7.87 5.83
N SER A 78 -17.75 -7.00 5.34
CA SER A 78 -17.36 -5.61 5.01
C SER A 78 -16.86 -4.85 6.25
N ASN A 79 -17.42 -5.10 7.42
CA ASN A 79 -16.97 -4.54 8.68
C ASN A 79 -15.58 -5.06 9.10
N ILE A 80 -15.26 -6.32 8.81
CA ILE A 80 -13.91 -6.86 9.04
C ILE A 80 -12.90 -6.03 8.25
N ILE A 81 -13.13 -5.82 6.95
CA ILE A 81 -12.24 -5.04 6.08
C ILE A 81 -12.05 -3.62 6.63
N ARG A 82 -13.14 -2.93 6.96
CA ARG A 82 -13.08 -1.57 7.53
C ARG A 82 -12.31 -1.51 8.84
N ASN A 83 -12.56 -2.45 9.75
CA ASN A 83 -11.95 -2.46 11.06
C ASN A 83 -10.47 -2.82 11.03
N ILE A 84 -10.01 -3.64 10.10
CA ILE A 84 -8.58 -3.93 9.94
C ILE A 84 -7.82 -2.63 9.69
N PHE A 85 -8.29 -1.79 8.77
CA PHE A 85 -7.65 -0.52 8.46
C PHE A 85 -7.62 0.42 9.68
N VAL A 86 -8.76 0.59 10.33
CA VAL A 86 -8.90 1.47 11.50
C VAL A 86 -8.05 0.96 12.67
N ASN A 87 -8.10 -0.34 12.94
CA ASN A 87 -7.36 -0.95 14.05
C ASN A 87 -5.85 -0.95 13.83
N TYR A 88 -5.39 -1.05 12.60
CA TYR A 88 -3.96 -1.02 12.27
C TYR A 88 -3.29 0.26 12.78
N TYR A 89 -4.01 1.38 12.76
CA TYR A 89 -3.53 2.67 13.22
C TYR A 89 -4.07 3.10 14.59
N SER A 90 -4.75 2.21 15.31
CA SER A 90 -5.43 2.57 16.58
C SER A 90 -4.47 3.18 17.60
N ASP A 91 -3.26 2.64 17.71
CA ASP A 91 -2.27 3.04 18.71
C ASP A 91 -1.40 4.24 18.30
N TRP A 92 -1.57 4.73 17.08
CA TRP A 92 -0.81 5.88 16.61
C TRP A 92 -1.39 7.17 17.21
N GLU A 93 -0.53 8.05 17.70
CA GLU A 93 -0.95 9.27 18.40
C GLU A 93 -1.26 10.44 17.44
N GLN A 94 -0.87 10.34 16.19
CA GLN A 94 -0.99 11.42 15.22
C GLN A 94 -2.43 11.57 14.71
N GLU A 95 -2.81 12.83 14.46
CA GLU A 95 -4.13 13.17 13.90
C GLU A 95 -4.25 12.77 12.42
N TYR A 96 -3.18 13.00 11.65
CA TYR A 96 -3.15 12.73 10.21
C TYR A 96 -2.23 11.55 9.93
N ILE A 97 -2.80 10.49 9.39
CA ILE A 97 -2.09 9.30 8.96
C ILE A 97 -2.00 9.30 7.44
N PHE A 98 -0.79 9.15 6.91
CA PHE A 98 -0.56 8.92 5.50
C PHE A 98 -0.02 7.51 5.32
N ASP A 99 -0.88 6.62 4.82
CA ASP A 99 -0.48 5.26 4.48
C ASP A 99 0.24 5.25 3.13
N ARG A 100 1.40 4.62 3.11
CA ARG A 100 2.16 4.39 1.90
C ARG A 100 2.00 2.94 1.45
N GLY A 101 1.32 2.76 0.32
CA GLY A 101 1.08 1.47 -0.31
C GLY A 101 0.81 1.64 -1.79
N VAL A 102 0.29 0.62 -2.44
CA VAL A 102 -0.09 0.63 -3.86
C VAL A 102 -1.49 1.20 -4.12
N TRP A 103 -1.92 2.15 -3.29
CA TRP A 103 -3.27 2.73 -3.29
C TRP A 103 -3.68 3.44 -4.58
N GLY A 104 -2.71 3.80 -5.43
CA GLY A 104 -2.95 4.52 -6.68
C GLY A 104 -3.39 3.64 -7.85
N THR A 105 -3.53 2.33 -7.68
CA THR A 105 -4.02 1.45 -8.75
C THR A 105 -5.55 1.45 -8.81
N PRO A 106 -6.16 1.22 -9.98
CA PRO A 106 -7.62 1.22 -10.13
C PRO A 106 -8.33 0.29 -9.15
N CYS A 107 -7.80 -0.93 -8.94
CA CYS A 107 -8.40 -1.90 -8.02
C CYS A 107 -8.39 -1.43 -6.56
N HIS A 108 -7.33 -0.75 -6.10
CA HIS A 108 -7.28 -0.21 -4.75
C HIS A 108 -8.17 1.02 -4.58
N LEU A 109 -8.28 1.88 -5.59
CA LEU A 109 -9.22 3.00 -5.57
C LEU A 109 -10.68 2.51 -5.50
N GLU A 110 -11.01 1.47 -6.25
CA GLU A 110 -12.32 0.82 -6.19
C GLU A 110 -12.57 0.20 -4.82
N LEU A 111 -11.57 -0.47 -4.22
CA LEU A 111 -11.64 -1.02 -2.88
C LEU A 111 -11.92 0.08 -1.84
N LEU A 112 -11.20 1.18 -1.89
CA LEU A 112 -11.43 2.31 -1.00
C LEU A 112 -12.86 2.85 -1.15
N ASN A 113 -13.33 3.05 -2.37
CA ASN A 113 -14.69 3.53 -2.64
C ASN A 113 -15.77 2.54 -2.19
N ARG A 114 -15.49 1.24 -2.23
CA ARG A 114 -16.45 0.19 -1.85
C ARG A 114 -16.62 0.05 -0.34
N TYR A 115 -15.53 0.13 0.40
CA TYR A 115 -15.55 -0.22 1.82
C TYR A 115 -15.46 0.97 2.76
N PHE A 116 -14.98 2.12 2.31
CA PHE A 116 -14.70 3.24 3.19
C PHE A 116 -15.46 4.50 2.75
N ASP A 117 -16.13 5.10 3.71
CA ASP A 117 -16.83 6.38 3.56
C ASP A 117 -16.02 7.50 4.24
N PHE A 118 -14.73 7.60 3.89
CA PHE A 118 -13.83 8.62 4.44
C PHE A 118 -13.46 9.63 3.36
N ASP A 119 -13.27 10.88 3.75
CA ASP A 119 -12.68 11.91 2.89
C ASP A 119 -11.16 11.70 2.79
N PHE A 120 -10.74 10.81 1.91
CA PHE A 120 -9.33 10.52 1.66
C PHE A 120 -8.67 11.61 0.84
N LYS A 121 -7.44 11.97 1.25
CA LYS A 121 -6.57 12.81 0.43
C LYS A 121 -5.39 12.00 -0.07
N PHE A 122 -5.00 12.28 -1.30
CA PHE A 122 -3.86 11.65 -1.92
C PHE A 122 -2.72 12.65 -2.08
N LEU A 123 -1.57 12.31 -1.53
CA LEU A 123 -0.31 12.99 -1.84
C LEU A 123 0.39 12.17 -2.93
N ILE A 124 0.48 12.74 -4.14
CA ILE A 124 1.02 12.03 -5.30
C ILE A 124 2.40 12.57 -5.63
N LEU A 125 3.41 11.69 -5.59
CA LEU A 125 4.76 12.03 -5.98
C LEU A 125 5.00 11.66 -7.45
N ARG A 126 5.49 12.64 -8.20
CA ARG A 126 5.86 12.48 -9.61
C ARG A 126 7.34 12.72 -9.79
N ARG A 127 7.98 11.86 -10.55
CA ARG A 127 9.37 11.99 -10.99
C ARG A 127 9.46 11.61 -12.46
N LYS A 128 10.44 12.16 -13.19
CA LYS A 128 10.69 11.74 -14.58
C LYS A 128 11.01 10.25 -14.61
N LEU A 129 10.38 9.51 -15.51
CA LEU A 129 10.57 8.05 -15.61
C LEU A 129 12.02 7.67 -15.82
N VAL A 130 12.76 8.41 -16.65
CA VAL A 130 14.19 8.18 -16.89
C VAL A 130 14.97 8.21 -15.56
N ASP A 131 14.69 9.19 -14.68
CA ASP A 131 15.36 9.29 -13.39
C ASP A 131 14.94 8.16 -12.42
N VAL A 132 13.72 7.68 -12.55
CA VAL A 132 13.22 6.52 -11.78
C VAL A 132 13.96 5.27 -12.21
N PHE A 133 14.05 5.01 -13.53
CA PHE A 133 14.76 3.85 -14.08
C PHE A 133 16.26 3.88 -13.75
N ALA A 134 16.92 5.01 -13.95
CA ALA A 134 18.34 5.14 -13.58
C ALA A 134 18.57 4.84 -12.09
N SER A 135 17.69 5.34 -11.22
CA SER A 135 17.75 5.05 -9.77
C SER A 135 17.46 3.59 -9.45
N TRP A 136 16.63 2.92 -10.24
CA TRP A 136 16.32 1.50 -10.06
C TRP A 136 17.48 0.62 -10.49
N MET A 137 18.05 0.87 -11.67
CA MET A 137 19.23 0.14 -12.17
C MET A 137 20.36 0.19 -11.14
N LYS A 138 20.71 1.40 -10.68
CA LYS A 138 21.72 1.57 -9.63
C LYS A 138 21.39 0.77 -8.38
N TRP A 139 20.13 0.77 -7.93
CA TRP A 139 19.72 0.01 -6.75
C TRP A 139 19.81 -1.50 -6.97
N CYS A 140 19.49 -2.01 -8.15
CA CYS A 140 19.63 -3.41 -8.52
C CYS A 140 21.09 -3.85 -8.54
N GLU A 141 22.00 -3.01 -9.06
CA GLU A 141 23.45 -3.25 -9.05
C GLU A 141 23.99 -3.33 -7.61
N GLU A 142 23.57 -2.39 -6.74
CA GLU A 142 23.99 -2.34 -5.34
C GLU A 142 23.37 -3.46 -4.49
N ASN A 143 22.29 -4.08 -4.93
CA ASN A 143 21.53 -5.11 -4.20
C ASN A 143 21.27 -6.35 -5.08
N PRO A 144 22.27 -7.13 -5.45
CA PRO A 144 22.14 -8.24 -6.42
C PRO A 144 21.14 -9.32 -5.98
N ASN A 145 20.90 -9.47 -4.68
CA ASN A 145 19.98 -10.46 -4.13
C ASN A 145 18.52 -9.93 -3.93
N ASN A 146 18.19 -8.76 -4.49
CA ASN A 146 16.85 -8.24 -4.40
C ASN A 146 15.84 -9.09 -5.19
N PHE A 147 14.53 -8.96 -4.86
CA PHE A 147 13.50 -9.78 -5.50
C PHE A 147 13.31 -9.46 -6.99
N ILE A 148 13.59 -8.24 -7.43
CA ILE A 148 13.49 -7.84 -8.85
C ILE A 148 14.54 -8.59 -9.65
N ASN A 149 15.80 -8.60 -9.23
CA ASN A 149 16.85 -9.33 -9.90
C ASN A 149 16.58 -10.85 -9.96
N LYS A 150 15.92 -11.39 -8.92
CA LYS A 150 15.56 -12.82 -8.89
C LYS A 150 14.47 -13.20 -9.90
N HIS A 151 13.59 -12.25 -10.25
CA HIS A 151 12.43 -12.52 -11.09
C HIS A 151 12.52 -11.93 -12.50
N THR A 152 13.38 -10.94 -12.72
CA THR A 152 13.40 -10.17 -13.98
C THR A 152 14.77 -10.12 -14.63
N ASN A 153 15.81 -10.72 -14.04
CA ASN A 153 17.21 -10.57 -14.48
C ASN A 153 17.63 -9.11 -14.74
N PHE A 154 17.01 -8.16 -14.05
CA PHE A 154 17.18 -6.72 -14.28
C PHE A 154 18.61 -6.22 -14.05
N GLY A 155 19.48 -7.05 -13.44
CA GLY A 155 20.90 -6.78 -13.26
C GLY A 155 21.78 -7.16 -14.46
N ASP A 156 21.21 -7.80 -15.47
CA ASP A 156 21.91 -8.24 -16.66
C ASP A 156 21.24 -7.67 -17.91
N VAL A 157 21.69 -6.48 -18.31
CA VAL A 157 21.15 -5.74 -19.47
C VAL A 157 21.31 -6.54 -20.76
N ASP A 158 22.36 -7.37 -20.86
CA ASP A 158 22.63 -8.17 -22.05
C ASP A 158 21.61 -9.32 -22.18
N THR A 159 21.11 -9.87 -21.08
CA THR A 159 20.06 -10.90 -21.09
C THR A 159 18.70 -10.31 -21.50
N TRP A 160 18.44 -9.05 -21.20
CA TRP A 160 17.19 -8.36 -21.57
C TRP A 160 17.06 -8.13 -23.07
N ILE A 161 18.16 -7.75 -23.71
CA ILE A 161 18.23 -7.52 -25.16
C ILE A 161 18.00 -8.83 -25.91
N ASN A 162 18.57 -9.94 -25.41
CA ASN A 162 18.46 -11.26 -26.05
C ASN A 162 17.07 -11.91 -25.90
N THR A 163 16.27 -11.56 -24.86
CA THR A 163 14.91 -12.10 -24.69
C THR A 163 13.86 -11.42 -25.58
N GLU A 164 14.09 -10.22 -26.08
CA GLU A 164 13.21 -9.58 -27.05
C GLU A 164 13.42 -10.15 -28.48
N GLU A 165 14.64 -10.48 -28.86
CA GLU A 165 14.92 -11.10 -30.17
C GLU A 165 14.30 -12.51 -30.30
N ASP A 166 14.21 -13.28 -29.22
CA ASP A 166 13.61 -14.61 -29.23
C ASP A 166 12.05 -14.59 -29.24
N SER A 167 11.42 -13.49 -28.86
CA SER A 167 9.95 -13.36 -28.85
C SER A 167 9.36 -12.96 -30.20
N GLU A 168 10.15 -12.42 -31.12
CA GLU A 168 9.69 -12.07 -32.48
C GLU A 168 9.82 -13.24 -33.48
N MET A 169 10.43 -14.38 -33.09
CA MET A 169 10.60 -15.55 -33.96
C MET A 169 9.71 -16.76 -33.61
N SER A 170 8.68 -16.59 -32.81
CA SER A 170 7.68 -17.63 -32.53
C SER A 170 6.27 -17.11 -32.75
#